data_1f1f51f871088ca43cfb8fb621722595
#
_entry.id   1f1f51f871088ca43cfb8fb621722595
#
_cell.length_a   1.000
_cell.length_b   1.000
_cell.length_c   1.000
_cell.angle_alpha   90.00
_cell.angle_beta   90.00
_cell.angle_gamma   90.00
#
_symmetry.space_group_name_H-M   'P 1'
#
loop_
_entity.id
_entity.type
_entity.pdbx_description
1 polymer ?
#
loop_
_entity_poly.entity_id
_entity_poly.type
_entity_poly.pdbx_seq_one_letter_code
_entity_poly.pdbx_strand_id
1 'polypeptide(L)'
;TTVTTNTINSEDSTAVQITDNINVSGNISGTSLDINEISSGDSTAIQINDSVNILGTLTATTITGQATLTHGTLSTSETSVNASGATAIDSFSTSSFRSAKYIVQVSDSTNSRFEVQECLIVHGPSSDSTTEAFITVFGSTGNTSTQMTTLTADVNDGNVRLLATNNITDNDLVFRFVRTVINA
;
A
#
# COMPACT_ATOMS: atom_id res chain seq x y z
N THR A 1 -46.77 21.87 -4.87
CA THR A 1 -46.42 22.97 -5.78
C THR A 1 -45.11 22.64 -6.44
N THR A 2 -45.04 22.64 -7.76
CA THR A 2 -43.79 22.41 -8.52
C THR A 2 -43.27 23.77 -8.95
N VAL A 3 -42.00 24.06 -8.69
CA VAL A 3 -41.32 25.23 -9.22
C VAL A 3 -40.49 24.75 -10.41
N THR A 4 -40.83 25.20 -11.62
CA THR A 4 -40.07 24.91 -12.82
C THR A 4 -39.33 26.18 -13.21
N THR A 5 -38.02 26.23 -12.94
CA THR A 5 -37.17 27.37 -13.27
C THR A 5 -35.77 26.90 -13.63
N ASN A 6 -35.10 27.65 -14.51
CA ASN A 6 -33.72 27.41 -14.85
C ASN A 6 -32.74 28.02 -13.83
N THR A 7 -33.21 28.92 -12.99
CA THR A 7 -32.38 29.63 -12.02
C THR A 7 -33.16 29.93 -10.74
N ILE A 8 -32.55 29.66 -9.59
CA ILE A 8 -33.00 30.09 -8.28
C ILE A 8 -31.89 30.96 -7.72
N ASN A 9 -32.17 32.27 -7.54
CA ASN A 9 -31.20 33.23 -7.02
C ASN A 9 -31.69 33.80 -5.69
N SER A 10 -30.73 34.17 -4.85
CA SER A 10 -31.00 35.07 -3.69
C SER A 10 -30.75 36.50 -4.16
N GLU A 11 -31.75 37.38 -4.02
CA GLU A 11 -31.68 38.77 -4.47
C GLU A 11 -30.90 39.65 -3.49
N ASP A 12 -30.76 39.26 -2.25
CA ASP A 12 -30.18 40.04 -1.15
C ASP A 12 -28.83 39.56 -0.65
N SER A 13 -28.12 38.71 -1.40
CA SER A 13 -26.84 38.09 -1.03
C SER A 13 -26.92 37.11 0.15
N THR A 14 -28.09 36.82 0.64
CA THR A 14 -28.29 35.77 1.65
C THR A 14 -28.50 34.42 0.98
N ALA A 15 -28.36 33.34 1.72
CA ALA A 15 -28.49 31.99 1.18
C ALA A 15 -29.93 31.66 0.78
N VAL A 16 -30.10 30.86 -0.27
CA VAL A 16 -31.34 30.14 -0.53
C VAL A 16 -31.43 29.01 0.51
N GLN A 17 -32.40 29.06 1.41
CA GLN A 17 -32.61 28.03 2.40
C GLN A 17 -33.57 26.96 1.89
N ILE A 18 -33.14 25.70 1.94
CA ILE A 18 -34.00 24.56 1.68
C ILE A 18 -34.01 23.71 2.94
N THR A 19 -35.20 23.61 3.59
CA THR A 19 -35.38 22.92 4.84
C THR A 19 -35.71 21.44 4.68
N ASP A 20 -35.88 21.00 3.44
CA ASP A 20 -36.13 19.61 3.03
C ASP A 20 -34.94 18.99 2.31
N ASN A 21 -35.08 17.71 1.97
CA ASN A 21 -34.07 17.00 1.19
C ASN A 21 -33.91 17.59 -0.21
N ILE A 22 -32.67 17.67 -0.68
CA ILE A 22 -32.33 18.04 -2.05
C ILE A 22 -31.95 16.78 -2.81
N ASN A 23 -32.73 16.43 -3.84
CA ASN A 23 -32.35 15.37 -4.78
C ASN A 23 -31.75 15.98 -6.04
N VAL A 24 -30.46 15.78 -6.24
CA VAL A 24 -29.73 16.28 -7.41
C VAL A 24 -29.38 15.12 -8.32
N SER A 25 -29.99 15.07 -9.50
CA SER A 25 -29.68 14.05 -10.53
C SER A 25 -28.47 14.44 -11.41
N GLY A 26 -27.91 15.61 -11.20
CA GLY A 26 -26.74 16.13 -11.93
C GLY A 26 -25.60 16.49 -11.00
N ASN A 27 -24.79 17.45 -11.40
CA ASN A 27 -23.63 17.91 -10.62
C ASN A 27 -24.02 19.02 -9.64
N ILE A 28 -23.38 19.04 -8.48
CA ILE A 28 -23.31 20.19 -7.58
C ILE A 28 -21.97 20.89 -7.86
N SER A 29 -22.01 22.14 -8.30
CA SER A 29 -20.83 22.94 -8.58
C SER A 29 -20.83 24.23 -7.75
N GLY A 30 -19.72 24.51 -7.09
CA GLY A 30 -19.54 25.69 -6.23
C GLY A 30 -18.08 25.86 -5.83
N THR A 31 -17.77 27.00 -5.21
CA THR A 31 -16.41 27.27 -4.67
C THR A 31 -16.15 26.54 -3.36
N SER A 32 -17.20 26.20 -2.61
CA SER A 32 -17.13 25.45 -1.36
C SER A 32 -18.43 24.67 -1.12
N LEU A 33 -18.31 23.54 -0.45
CA LEU A 33 -19.41 22.74 0.07
C LEU A 33 -19.12 22.48 1.57
N ASP A 34 -19.92 23.09 2.45
CA ASP A 34 -19.79 22.89 3.89
C ASP A 34 -20.88 21.89 4.36
N ILE A 35 -20.45 20.71 4.76
CA ILE A 35 -21.32 19.60 5.16
C ILE A 35 -20.72 18.85 6.36
N ASN A 36 -21.59 18.38 7.25
CA ASN A 36 -21.17 17.63 8.43
C ASN A 36 -20.85 16.16 8.11
N GLU A 37 -21.50 15.60 7.10
CA GLU A 37 -21.35 14.19 6.75
C GLU A 37 -21.55 13.97 5.25
N ILE A 38 -20.71 13.14 4.65
CA ILE A 38 -20.90 12.56 3.33
C ILE A 38 -21.03 11.05 3.52
N SER A 39 -22.21 10.50 3.27
CA SER A 39 -22.47 9.07 3.38
C SER A 39 -23.14 8.52 2.12
N SER A 40 -22.89 7.23 1.82
CA SER A 40 -23.59 6.51 0.77
C SER A 40 -24.69 5.67 1.39
N GLY A 41 -25.93 5.99 1.05
CA GLY A 41 -27.11 5.29 1.59
C GLY A 41 -27.38 3.90 0.98
N ASP A 42 -26.69 3.56 -0.11
CA ASP A 42 -26.93 2.33 -0.88
C ASP A 42 -25.77 1.30 -0.79
N SER A 43 -24.85 1.47 0.16
CA SER A 43 -23.67 0.62 0.35
C SER A 43 -22.62 0.72 -0.77
N THR A 44 -22.78 1.60 -1.74
CA THR A 44 -21.73 1.90 -2.72
C THR A 44 -20.70 2.87 -2.13
N ALA A 45 -19.49 2.81 -2.63
CA ALA A 45 -18.43 3.70 -2.14
C ALA A 45 -18.67 5.15 -2.59
N ILE A 46 -18.29 6.12 -1.76
CA ILE A 46 -18.10 7.50 -2.19
C ILE A 46 -16.77 7.55 -2.93
N GLN A 47 -16.80 7.85 -4.21
CA GLN A 47 -15.61 7.97 -5.05
C GLN A 47 -15.17 9.42 -5.14
N ILE A 48 -13.90 9.68 -4.79
CA ILE A 48 -13.24 10.97 -4.98
C ILE A 48 -12.12 10.72 -5.98
N ASN A 49 -12.29 11.20 -7.21
CA ASN A 49 -11.36 10.96 -8.33
C ASN A 49 -10.25 12.02 -8.42
N ASP A 50 -10.10 12.84 -7.40
CA ASP A 50 -9.11 13.90 -7.31
C ASP A 50 -8.39 13.88 -5.96
N SER A 51 -7.43 14.76 -5.77
CA SER A 51 -6.68 14.87 -4.52
C SER A 51 -7.57 15.35 -3.38
N VAL A 52 -7.43 14.72 -2.22
CA VAL A 52 -8.09 15.13 -0.98
C VAL A 52 -7.07 15.73 -0.04
N ASN A 53 -7.27 17.00 0.35
CA ASN A 53 -6.46 17.65 1.37
C ASN A 53 -7.17 17.56 2.73
N ILE A 54 -6.60 16.80 3.66
CA ILE A 54 -7.14 16.62 5.01
C ILE A 54 -6.28 17.45 5.98
N LEU A 55 -6.83 18.56 6.49
CA LEU A 55 -6.15 19.42 7.46
C LEU A 55 -6.20 18.89 8.89
N GLY A 56 -6.96 17.85 9.13
CA GLY A 56 -7.12 17.19 10.43
C GLY A 56 -6.62 15.76 10.41
N THR A 57 -7.28 14.90 11.16
CA THR A 57 -6.95 13.47 11.25
C THR A 57 -7.78 12.67 10.25
N LEU A 58 -7.10 11.79 9.47
CA LEU A 58 -7.78 10.74 8.71
C LEU A 58 -7.95 9.51 9.60
N THR A 59 -9.21 9.14 9.89
CA THR A 59 -9.52 7.86 10.54
C THR A 59 -10.10 6.91 9.50
N ALA A 60 -9.40 5.83 9.21
CA ALA A 60 -9.84 4.79 8.28
C ALA A 60 -9.73 3.42 8.94
N THR A 61 -10.75 2.57 8.77
CA THR A 61 -10.70 1.17 9.24
C THR A 61 -9.68 0.37 8.44
N THR A 62 -9.56 0.66 7.15
CA THR A 62 -8.63 -0.01 6.25
C THR A 62 -8.12 0.98 5.20
N ILE A 63 -6.81 0.96 4.96
CA ILE A 63 -6.19 1.62 3.81
C ILE A 63 -5.67 0.49 2.91
N THR A 64 -6.26 0.35 1.72
CA THR A 64 -5.86 -0.68 0.76
C THR A 64 -4.88 -0.07 -0.23
N GLY A 65 -3.77 -0.78 -0.49
CA GLY A 65 -2.74 -0.34 -1.43
C GLY A 65 -1.51 0.23 -0.72
N GLN A 66 -1.05 1.38 -1.17
CA GLN A 66 0.21 1.99 -0.77
C GLN A 66 -0.01 3.36 -0.13
N ALA A 67 0.65 3.61 1.00
CA ALA A 67 0.75 4.94 1.57
C ALA A 67 2.09 5.57 1.16
N THR A 68 2.04 6.64 0.34
CA THR A 68 3.23 7.40 -0.04
C THR A 68 3.46 8.53 0.96
N LEU A 69 4.65 8.56 1.53
CA LEU A 69 5.12 9.60 2.44
C LEU A 69 6.11 10.51 1.69
N THR A 70 6.44 11.68 2.24
CA THR A 70 7.35 12.65 1.60
C THR A 70 8.70 12.04 1.20
N HIS A 71 9.24 11.13 2.01
CA HIS A 71 10.56 10.53 1.79
C HIS A 71 10.53 9.01 1.71
N GLY A 72 9.40 8.43 1.43
CA GLY A 72 9.29 6.98 1.36
C GLY A 72 7.88 6.47 1.14
N THR A 73 7.73 5.16 1.22
CA THR A 73 6.47 4.48 0.99
C THR A 73 6.31 3.31 1.95
N LEU A 74 5.12 3.14 2.50
CA LEU A 74 4.69 1.94 3.22
C LEU A 74 3.77 1.12 2.32
N SER A 75 4.06 -0.15 2.14
CA SER A 75 3.25 -1.07 1.34
C SER A 75 3.19 -2.47 1.96
N THR A 76 2.18 -3.23 1.57
CA THR A 76 2.02 -4.64 1.92
C THR A 76 1.79 -5.46 0.66
N SER A 77 2.23 -6.71 0.66
CA SER A 77 1.96 -7.64 -0.44
C SER A 77 2.00 -9.09 0.04
N GLU A 78 1.50 -9.97 -0.81
CA GLU A 78 1.52 -11.42 -0.64
C GLU A 78 2.03 -12.07 -1.93
N THR A 79 2.85 -13.10 -1.82
CA THR A 79 3.26 -13.95 -2.93
C THR A 79 3.46 -15.39 -2.47
N SER A 80 3.32 -16.34 -3.39
CA SER A 80 3.56 -17.77 -3.13
C SER A 80 4.78 -18.24 -3.88
N VAL A 81 5.60 -19.08 -3.24
CA VAL A 81 6.80 -19.67 -3.82
C VAL A 81 6.79 -21.17 -3.61
N ASN A 82 6.84 -21.90 -4.72
CA ASN A 82 6.92 -23.36 -4.74
C ASN A 82 8.26 -23.89 -5.31
N ALA A 83 9.20 -23.00 -5.59
CA ALA A 83 10.48 -23.33 -6.17
C ALA A 83 11.56 -23.58 -5.11
N SER A 84 12.45 -24.52 -5.37
CA SER A 84 13.60 -24.80 -4.51
C SER A 84 14.77 -23.82 -4.67
N GLY A 85 14.73 -22.95 -5.68
CA GLY A 85 15.74 -21.92 -5.94
C GLY A 85 15.37 -20.56 -5.38
N ALA A 86 16.31 -19.62 -5.42
CA ALA A 86 16.05 -18.24 -5.03
C ALA A 86 15.02 -17.61 -5.98
N THR A 87 13.88 -17.22 -5.44
CA THR A 87 12.76 -16.62 -6.19
C THR A 87 12.48 -15.22 -5.66
N ALA A 88 12.27 -14.27 -6.55
CA ALA A 88 11.91 -12.91 -6.16
C ALA A 88 10.51 -12.88 -5.56
N ILE A 89 10.42 -12.42 -4.31
CA ILE A 89 9.14 -12.26 -3.60
C ILE A 89 8.67 -10.80 -3.62
N ASP A 90 9.59 -9.87 -3.83
CA ASP A 90 9.30 -8.44 -4.02
C ASP A 90 10.43 -7.73 -4.77
N SER A 91 10.13 -6.53 -5.27
CA SER A 91 11.13 -5.66 -5.90
C SER A 91 10.78 -4.18 -5.75
N PHE A 92 11.81 -3.32 -5.85
CA PHE A 92 11.67 -1.87 -5.92
C PHE A 92 12.73 -1.25 -6.83
N SER A 93 12.37 -0.13 -7.47
CA SER A 93 13.24 0.55 -8.43
C SER A 93 14.46 1.20 -7.76
N THR A 94 15.65 0.98 -8.32
CA THR A 94 16.90 1.62 -7.88
C THR A 94 16.93 3.12 -8.16
N SER A 95 16.16 3.60 -9.14
CA SER A 95 16.08 5.03 -9.47
C SER A 95 15.17 5.81 -8.54
N SER A 96 14.21 5.14 -7.89
CA SER A 96 13.21 5.78 -7.01
C SER A 96 13.54 5.64 -5.54
N PHE A 97 14.14 4.52 -5.14
CA PHE A 97 14.34 4.20 -3.73
C PHE A 97 15.76 3.71 -3.50
N ARG A 98 16.34 4.11 -2.34
CA ARG A 98 17.69 3.73 -1.93
C ARG A 98 17.73 2.51 -1.03
N SER A 99 16.73 2.36 -0.18
CA SER A 99 16.72 1.32 0.84
C SER A 99 15.32 0.84 1.17
N ALA A 100 15.22 -0.33 1.77
CA ALA A 100 13.97 -0.90 2.23
C ALA A 100 14.13 -1.62 3.56
N LYS A 101 13.09 -1.56 4.39
CA LYS A 101 12.89 -2.42 5.56
C LYS A 101 11.72 -3.35 5.28
N TYR A 102 11.87 -4.62 5.62
CA TYR A 102 10.83 -5.63 5.53
C TYR A 102 10.58 -6.31 6.86
N ILE A 103 9.32 -6.60 7.14
CA ILE A 103 8.88 -7.65 8.04
C ILE A 103 8.17 -8.67 7.16
N VAL A 104 8.72 -9.89 7.09
CA VAL A 104 8.25 -10.95 6.21
C VAL A 104 7.72 -12.09 7.06
N GLN A 105 6.43 -12.41 6.91
CA GLN A 105 5.83 -13.62 7.44
C GLN A 105 5.85 -14.70 6.37
N VAL A 106 6.31 -15.88 6.73
CA VAL A 106 6.30 -17.08 5.90
C VAL A 106 5.33 -18.09 6.50
N SER A 107 4.49 -18.68 5.68
CA SER A 107 3.49 -19.67 6.10
C SER A 107 3.52 -20.89 5.21
N ASP A 108 3.60 -22.06 5.83
CA ASP A 108 3.27 -23.37 5.27
C ASP A 108 1.99 -23.85 5.93
N SER A 109 0.86 -23.62 5.28
CA SER A 109 -0.46 -23.97 5.83
C SER A 109 -0.69 -25.47 5.88
N THR A 110 -0.05 -26.24 5.01
CA THR A 110 -0.17 -27.70 4.93
C THR A 110 0.35 -28.36 6.21
N ASN A 111 1.46 -27.85 6.76
CA ASN A 111 2.09 -28.40 7.95
C ASN A 111 1.97 -27.50 9.19
N SER A 112 1.15 -26.46 9.13
CA SER A 112 0.95 -25.47 10.23
C SER A 112 2.27 -24.88 10.73
N ARG A 113 3.19 -24.52 9.79
CA ARG A 113 4.48 -23.92 10.08
C ARG A 113 4.46 -22.44 9.76
N PHE A 114 5.07 -21.65 10.63
CA PHE A 114 5.12 -20.21 10.51
C PHE A 114 6.50 -19.68 10.89
N GLU A 115 6.97 -18.70 10.16
CA GLU A 115 8.22 -17.99 10.42
C GLU A 115 8.02 -16.48 10.15
N VAL A 116 8.67 -15.64 10.94
CA VAL A 116 8.77 -14.20 10.71
C VAL A 116 10.23 -13.81 10.67
N GLN A 117 10.62 -13.03 9.66
CA GLN A 117 11.95 -12.48 9.51
C GLN A 117 11.88 -10.95 9.36
N GLU A 118 12.87 -10.25 9.91
CA GLU A 118 13.06 -8.82 9.72
C GLU A 118 14.38 -8.55 9.00
N CYS A 119 14.35 -7.75 7.94
CA CYS A 119 15.56 -7.41 7.20
C CYS A 119 15.60 -5.96 6.72
N LEU A 120 16.82 -5.45 6.54
CA LEU A 120 17.12 -4.21 5.83
C LEU A 120 17.87 -4.51 4.54
N ILE A 121 17.54 -3.74 3.50
CA ILE A 121 18.20 -3.78 2.21
C ILE A 121 18.64 -2.37 1.84
N VAL A 122 19.85 -2.25 1.32
CA VAL A 122 20.37 -1.04 0.66
C VAL A 122 21.07 -1.45 -0.62
N HIS A 123 21.04 -0.61 -1.63
CA HIS A 123 21.82 -0.84 -2.85
C HIS A 123 22.86 0.26 -3.08
N GLY A 124 23.90 -0.08 -3.83
CA GLY A 124 24.94 0.85 -4.25
C GLY A 124 24.44 1.88 -5.29
N PRO A 125 25.28 2.80 -5.73
CA PRO A 125 24.92 3.79 -6.75
C PRO A 125 24.59 3.09 -8.08
N SER A 126 23.55 3.58 -8.74
CA SER A 126 23.06 3.02 -10.03
C SER A 126 24.00 3.31 -11.22
N SER A 127 25.10 4.07 -11.01
CA SER A 127 26.03 4.48 -12.06
C SER A 127 27.17 3.50 -12.32
N ASP A 128 27.27 2.45 -11.51
CA ASP A 128 28.29 1.42 -11.68
C ASP A 128 27.63 0.19 -12.32
N SER A 129 28.34 -0.44 -13.27
CA SER A 129 27.92 -1.71 -13.90
C SER A 129 27.81 -2.89 -12.92
N THR A 130 28.15 -2.65 -11.64
CA THR A 130 28.11 -3.58 -10.54
C THR A 130 27.19 -3.09 -9.42
N THR A 131 26.00 -2.56 -9.75
CA THR A 131 25.04 -2.21 -8.71
C THR A 131 24.70 -3.44 -7.90
N GLU A 132 25.12 -3.43 -6.64
CA GLU A 132 24.90 -4.54 -5.70
C GLU A 132 23.85 -4.16 -4.68
N ALA A 133 23.07 -5.13 -4.26
CA ALA A 133 22.19 -5.01 -3.09
C ALA A 133 22.81 -5.71 -1.89
N PHE A 134 22.73 -5.06 -0.74
CA PHE A 134 23.22 -5.56 0.53
C PHE A 134 22.02 -5.78 1.45
N ILE A 135 21.92 -6.96 2.02
CA ILE A 135 20.85 -7.33 2.95
C ILE A 135 21.43 -7.70 4.31
N THR A 136 20.76 -7.27 5.36
CA THR A 136 20.98 -7.75 6.73
C THR A 136 19.67 -8.27 7.28
N VAL A 137 19.64 -9.53 7.66
CA VAL A 137 18.53 -10.15 8.38
C VAL A 137 18.82 -10.04 9.87
N PHE A 138 17.98 -9.31 10.61
CA PHE A 138 18.19 -9.02 12.04
C PHE A 138 17.73 -10.16 12.94
N GLY A 139 16.73 -10.89 12.51
CA GLY A 139 16.20 -11.98 13.28
C GLY A 139 15.19 -12.78 12.48
N SER A 140 15.08 -14.03 12.92
CA SER A 140 14.06 -14.96 12.47
C SER A 140 13.48 -15.65 13.69
N THR A 141 12.16 -15.77 13.75
CA THR A 141 11.47 -16.56 14.75
C THR A 141 10.39 -17.38 14.09
N GLY A 142 10.22 -18.60 14.55
CA GLY A 142 9.23 -19.52 13.99
C GLY A 142 8.85 -20.62 14.95
N ASN A 143 7.88 -21.43 14.56
CA ASN A 143 7.44 -22.61 15.32
C ASN A 143 8.12 -23.90 14.87
N THR A 144 9.19 -23.81 14.09
CA THR A 144 10.00 -24.93 13.60
C THR A 144 11.42 -24.85 14.15
N SER A 145 12.09 -26.00 14.29
CA SER A 145 13.49 -26.06 14.69
C SER A 145 14.46 -25.69 13.57
N THR A 146 14.00 -25.67 12.34
CA THR A 146 14.77 -25.34 11.13
C THR A 146 14.15 -24.10 10.48
N GLN A 147 15.00 -23.16 10.10
CA GLN A 147 14.56 -21.98 9.36
C GLN A 147 13.91 -22.40 8.03
N MET A 148 12.71 -21.90 7.79
CA MET A 148 11.92 -22.28 6.61
C MET A 148 12.47 -21.66 5.34
N THR A 149 13.02 -20.46 5.43
CA THR A 149 13.49 -19.69 4.28
C THR A 149 14.78 -18.95 4.55
N THR A 150 15.58 -18.79 3.50
CA THR A 150 16.72 -17.89 3.48
C THR A 150 16.38 -16.68 2.60
N LEU A 151 16.50 -15.47 3.15
CA LEU A 151 16.32 -14.23 2.42
C LEU A 151 17.66 -13.72 1.90
N THR A 152 17.69 -13.34 0.64
CA THR A 152 18.82 -12.69 -0.03
C THR A 152 18.33 -11.51 -0.85
N ALA A 153 19.24 -10.67 -1.33
CA ALA A 153 18.89 -9.56 -2.22
C ALA A 153 19.88 -9.50 -3.38
N ASP A 154 19.38 -9.05 -4.52
CA ASP A 154 20.23 -8.72 -5.68
C ASP A 154 19.67 -7.48 -6.41
N VAL A 155 20.40 -7.04 -7.42
CA VAL A 155 19.89 -6.06 -8.40
C VAL A 155 19.77 -6.74 -9.74
N ASN A 156 18.60 -6.63 -10.34
CA ASN A 156 18.34 -7.13 -11.67
C ASN A 156 17.49 -6.13 -12.45
N ASP A 157 17.96 -5.76 -13.63
CA ASP A 157 17.24 -4.89 -14.57
C ASP A 157 16.71 -3.59 -13.92
N GLY A 158 17.59 -2.90 -13.19
CA GLY A 158 17.27 -1.63 -12.53
C GLY A 158 16.36 -1.75 -11.30
N ASN A 159 16.13 -2.95 -10.81
CA ASN A 159 15.33 -3.19 -9.59
C ASN A 159 16.14 -3.97 -8.55
N VAL A 160 16.06 -3.53 -7.31
CA VAL A 160 16.44 -4.35 -6.16
C VAL A 160 15.37 -5.40 -5.96
N ARG A 161 15.76 -6.68 -5.85
CA ARG A 161 14.84 -7.77 -5.56
C ARG A 161 15.12 -8.34 -4.18
N LEU A 162 14.07 -8.59 -3.42
CA LEU A 162 14.12 -9.46 -2.25
C LEU A 162 13.84 -10.89 -2.74
N LEU A 163 14.80 -11.77 -2.52
CA LEU A 163 14.73 -13.16 -2.94
C LEU A 163 14.52 -14.06 -1.72
N ALA A 164 13.71 -15.08 -1.88
CA ALA A 164 13.52 -16.13 -0.90
C ALA A 164 13.92 -17.48 -1.48
N THR A 165 14.70 -18.26 -0.73
CA THR A 165 15.00 -19.65 -1.01
C THR A 165 14.25 -20.51 -0.02
N ASN A 166 13.42 -21.43 -0.50
CA ASN A 166 12.72 -22.40 0.31
C ASN A 166 13.71 -23.46 0.82
N ASN A 167 13.86 -23.56 2.14
CA ASN A 167 14.74 -24.52 2.80
C ASN A 167 14.00 -25.84 3.18
N ILE A 168 12.66 -25.83 3.07
CA ILE A 168 11.81 -27.01 3.29
C ILE A 168 11.26 -27.45 1.94
N THR A 169 11.80 -28.58 1.43
CA THR A 169 11.33 -29.16 0.17
C THR A 169 9.88 -29.63 0.31
N ASP A 170 9.15 -29.60 -0.77
CA ASP A 170 7.83 -30.19 -0.99
C ASP A 170 6.59 -29.36 -0.62
N ASN A 171 6.74 -28.08 -0.21
CA ASN A 171 5.57 -27.26 0.13
C ASN A 171 5.62 -25.88 -0.53
N ASP A 172 4.44 -25.42 -0.93
CA ASP A 172 4.22 -24.03 -1.32
C ASP A 172 4.28 -23.15 -0.07
N LEU A 173 5.18 -22.18 -0.07
CA LEU A 173 5.27 -21.17 0.97
C LEU A 173 4.55 -19.89 0.54
N VAL A 174 3.74 -19.36 1.44
CA VAL A 174 3.09 -18.06 1.28
C VAL A 174 3.86 -17.02 2.07
N PHE A 175 4.30 -15.98 1.38
CA PHE A 175 5.01 -14.84 1.92
C PHE A 175 4.06 -13.64 2.00
N ARG A 176 3.88 -13.09 3.19
CA ARG A 176 3.20 -11.82 3.44
C ARG A 176 4.19 -10.86 4.05
N PHE A 177 4.23 -9.64 3.57
CA PHE A 177 5.18 -8.69 4.11
C PHE A 177 4.63 -7.27 4.21
N VAL A 178 5.21 -6.55 5.15
CA VAL A 178 5.14 -5.10 5.24
C VAL A 178 6.51 -4.57 4.81
N ARG A 179 6.51 -3.64 3.86
CA ARG A 179 7.71 -2.98 3.36
C ARG A 179 7.62 -1.48 3.59
N THR A 180 8.69 -0.91 4.10
CA THR A 180 8.94 0.53 4.05
C THR A 180 10.14 0.78 3.15
N VAL A 181 10.01 1.62 2.12
CA VAL A 181 11.13 2.07 1.27
C VAL A 181 11.42 3.54 1.51
N ILE A 182 12.69 3.92 1.34
CA ILE A 182 13.16 5.30 1.47
C ILE A 182 13.67 5.75 0.10
N ASN A 183 13.30 6.97 -0.29
CA ASN A 183 13.65 7.56 -1.58
C ASN A 183 15.16 7.65 -1.79
N ALA A 184 15.56 7.57 -3.06
CA ALA A 184 16.96 7.69 -3.50
C ALA A 184 17.47 9.14 -3.45
#